data_4469e6ff6198925db903a147e21c77fc
#
_entry.id   4469e6ff6198925db903a147e21c77fc
#
_cell.length_a   1.000
_cell.length_b   1.000
_cell.length_c   1.000
_cell.angle_alpha   90.00
_cell.angle_beta   90.00
_cell.angle_gamma   90.00
#
_symmetry.space_group_name_H-M   'P 1'
#
loop_
_entity.id
_entity.type
_entity.pdbx_description
1 polymer ?
#
loop_
_entity_poly.entity_id
_entity_poly.type
_entity_poly.pdbx_seq_one_letter_code
_entity_poly.pdbx_strand_id
1 'polypeptide(L)' 'MKIENAQYNKEALTNKNVSINATIDDRQISVPLDPANIHYEEILKQVKEGTLTIKDAD' A
#
# COMPACT_ATOMS: atom_id res chain seq x y z
N MET A 1 -13.03 4.36 3.73
CA MET A 1 -11.59 4.49 4.05
C MET A 1 -10.94 5.28 2.94
N LYS A 2 -10.34 6.42 3.28
CA LYS A 2 -9.68 7.30 2.30
C LYS A 2 -8.20 6.97 2.25
N ILE A 3 -7.73 6.48 1.11
CA ILE A 3 -6.33 6.07 0.95
C ILE A 3 -5.67 6.95 -0.11
N GLU A 4 -4.53 7.55 0.25
CA GLU A 4 -3.76 8.42 -0.61
C GLU A 4 -2.27 8.11 -0.53
N ASN A 5 -1.53 8.56 -1.53
CA ASN A 5 -0.06 8.50 -1.52
C ASN A 5 0.48 7.10 -1.26
N ALA A 6 -0.15 6.08 -1.84
CA ALA A 6 0.31 4.71 -1.69
C ALA A 6 1.59 4.48 -2.49
N GLN A 7 2.58 3.87 -1.85
CA GLN A 7 3.86 3.55 -2.48
C GLN A 7 4.41 2.27 -1.88
N TYR A 8 4.94 1.40 -2.72
CA TYR A 8 5.61 0.18 -2.24
C TYR A 8 6.88 0.53 -1.48
N ASN A 9 7.11 -0.23 -0.41
CA ASN A 9 8.33 -0.16 0.38
C ASN A 9 9.15 -1.42 0.10
N LYS A 10 10.37 -1.23 -0.37
CA LYS A 10 11.22 -2.31 -0.83
C LYS A 10 12.32 -2.61 0.18
N GLU A 11 12.59 -3.91 0.41
CA GLU A 11 13.69 -4.32 1.25
C GLU A 11 15.01 -4.21 0.48
N ALA A 12 16.02 -3.58 1.10
CA ALA A 12 17.29 -3.32 0.42
C ALA A 12 18.06 -4.59 0.07
N LEU A 13 17.98 -5.62 0.90
CA LEU A 13 18.76 -6.85 0.70
C LEU A 13 18.20 -7.74 -0.41
N THR A 14 16.88 -7.88 -0.47
CA THR A 14 16.24 -8.77 -1.44
C THR A 14 15.67 -8.03 -2.64
N ASN A 15 15.60 -6.70 -2.56
CA ASN A 15 15.02 -5.86 -3.61
C ASN A 15 13.54 -6.18 -3.88
N LYS A 16 12.86 -6.75 -2.90
CA LYS A 16 11.45 -7.12 -3.00
C LYS A 16 10.57 -6.19 -2.20
N ASN A 17 9.38 -5.94 -2.71
CA ASN A 17 8.39 -5.16 -1.98
C ASN A 17 7.95 -5.93 -0.74
N VAL A 18 7.95 -5.27 0.42
CA VAL A 18 7.60 -5.91 1.70
C VAL A 18 6.38 -5.27 2.35
N SER A 19 6.05 -4.05 1.97
CA SER A 19 4.87 -3.35 2.51
C SER A 19 4.48 -2.21 1.58
N ILE A 20 3.39 -1.54 1.94
CA ILE A 20 2.93 -0.35 1.23
C ILE A 20 2.81 0.77 2.25
N ASN A 21 3.47 1.89 1.98
CA ASN A 21 3.30 3.10 2.78
C ASN A 21 2.17 3.91 2.16
N ALA A 22 1.18 4.24 2.94
CA ALA A 22 0.02 4.98 2.45
C ALA A 22 -0.51 5.92 3.52
N THR A 23 -1.20 6.97 3.08
CA THR A 23 -1.93 7.86 3.98
C THR A 23 -3.38 7.36 4.01
N ILE A 24 -3.81 6.89 5.16
CA ILE A 24 -5.16 6.35 5.35
C ILE A 24 -5.87 7.19 6.39
N ASP A 25 -6.95 7.85 5.99
CA ASP A 25 -7.74 8.74 6.85
C ASP A 25 -6.85 9.78 7.55
N ASP A 26 -5.98 10.43 6.77
CA ASP A 26 -5.04 11.46 7.21
C ASP A 26 -3.93 10.95 8.13
N ARG A 27 -3.69 9.63 8.17
CA ARG A 27 -2.60 9.05 8.94
C ARG A 27 -1.69 8.25 8.03
N GLN A 28 -0.39 8.42 8.22
CA GLN A 28 0.59 7.66 7.47
C GLN A 28 0.76 6.29 8.11
N ILE A 29 0.47 5.23 7.34
CA ILE A 29 0.46 3.86 7.83
C ILE A 29 1.29 2.99 6.90
N SER A 30 2.06 2.07 7.49
CA SER A 30 2.76 1.03 6.74
C SER A 30 1.87 -0.22 6.73
N VAL A 31 1.49 -0.66 5.54
CA VAL A 31 0.54 -1.77 5.36
C VAL A 31 1.30 -2.99 4.87
N PRO A 32 1.27 -4.11 5.61
CA PRO A 32 1.93 -5.33 5.16
C PRO A 32 1.24 -5.94 3.94
N LEU A 33 2.00 -6.67 3.14
CA LEU A 33 1.45 -7.35 1.95
C LEU A 33 0.81 -8.68 2.36
N ASP A 34 -0.17 -8.60 3.24
CA ASP A 34 -0.86 -9.76 3.81
C ASP A 34 -2.34 -9.72 3.41
N PRO A 35 -2.82 -10.71 2.64
CA PRO A 35 -4.22 -10.71 2.20
C PRO A 35 -5.23 -10.74 3.35
N ALA A 36 -4.82 -11.14 4.55
CA ALA A 36 -5.68 -11.10 5.72
C ALA A 36 -5.77 -9.72 6.37
N ASN A 37 -4.91 -8.77 5.96
CA ASN A 37 -4.92 -7.42 6.49
C ASN A 37 -6.01 -6.58 5.80
N ILE A 38 -6.89 -5.98 6.60
CA ILE A 38 -8.03 -5.22 6.05
C ILE A 38 -7.60 -3.99 5.25
N HIS A 39 -6.51 -3.33 5.64
CA HIS A 39 -5.99 -2.18 4.90
C HIS A 39 -5.44 -2.61 3.54
N TYR A 40 -4.71 -3.71 3.50
CA TYR A 40 -4.18 -4.24 2.25
C TYR A 40 -5.31 -4.66 1.30
N GLU A 41 -6.32 -5.33 1.83
CA GLU A 41 -7.49 -5.74 1.06
C GLU A 41 -8.20 -4.52 0.44
N GLU A 42 -8.38 -3.46 1.23
CA GLU A 42 -8.99 -2.23 0.75
C GLU A 42 -8.14 -1.54 -0.31
N ILE A 43 -6.82 -1.53 -0.14
CA ILE A 43 -5.90 -0.97 -1.14
C ILE A 43 -6.05 -1.72 -2.47
N LEU A 44 -6.04 -3.05 -2.44
CA LEU A 44 -6.19 -3.85 -3.65
C LEU A 44 -7.53 -3.60 -4.33
N LYS A 45 -8.59 -3.46 -3.55
CA LYS A 45 -9.92 -3.17 -4.07
C LYS A 45 -9.93 -1.83 -4.81
N GLN A 46 -9.37 -0.79 -4.22
CA GLN A 46 -9.35 0.54 -4.84
C GLN A 46 -8.45 0.58 -6.07
N VAL A 47 -7.37 -0.16 -6.08
CA VAL A 47 -6.52 -0.27 -7.27
C VAL A 47 -7.29 -0.95 -8.40
N LYS A 48 -8.02 -2.02 -8.10
CA LYS A 48 -8.83 -2.72 -9.09
C LYS A 48 -9.95 -1.85 -9.63
N GLU A 49 -10.53 -1.00 -8.79
CA GLU A 49 -11.57 -0.07 -9.19
C GLU A 49 -11.02 1.14 -9.98
N GLY A 50 -9.72 1.32 -9.99
CA GLY A 50 -9.09 2.42 -10.70
C GLY A 50 -9.07 3.75 -9.95
N THR A 51 -9.42 3.73 -8.65
CA THR A 51 -9.44 4.94 -7.82
C THR A 51 -8.15 5.19 -7.07
N LEU A 52 -7.24 4.22 -7.06
CA LEU A 52 -5.97 4.31 -6.36
C LEU A 52 -4.85 3.75 -7.22
N THR A 53 -3.70 4.43 -7.21
CA THR A 53 -2.50 3.94 -7.88
C THR A 53 -1.39 3.79 -6.84
N ILE A 54 -0.68 2.68 -6.87
CA ILE A 54 0.45 2.43 -5.98
C ILE A 54 1.73 2.75 -6.75
N LYS A 55 2.54 3.68 -6.23
CA LYS A 55 3.81 4.01 -6.84
C LYS A 55 4.83 2.90 -6.60
N ASP A 56 5.76 2.75 -7.53
CA ASP A 56 6.88 1.84 -7.35
C ASP A 56 7.77 2.31 -6.19
N ALA A 57 8.47 1.37 -5.58
CA ALA A 57 9.44 1.69 -4.53
C ALA A 57 10.62 2.47 -5.12
N ASP A 58 11.15 3.38 -4.34
CA ASP A 58 12.34 4.16 -4.71
C ASP A 58 13.60 3.30 -4.73
#